data_a84916f12cfccb065b3488e40cfdec6f
#
_entry.id   a84916f12cfccb065b3488e40cfdec6f
#
_cell.length_a   1.000
_cell.length_b   1.000
_cell.length_c   1.000
_cell.angle_alpha   90.00
_cell.angle_beta   90.00
_cell.angle_gamma   90.00
#
_symmetry.space_group_name_H-M   'P 1'
#
loop_
_entity.id
_entity.type
_entity.pdbx_description
1 polymer ?
#
loop_
_entity_poly.entity_id
_entity_poly.type
_entity_poly.pdbx_seq_one_letter_code
_entity_poly.pdbx_strand_id
1 'polypeptide(L)'
;MHGQEGGPAPGLDGTGDGAPDVRVVQSVLTGNVRRMAEMKLRAVGLDAHLDLAAGAYGDSHEVRSDLVHLARGNAARRYGRDFSGTATVLVGDTPLDVAAARATGARAVAVATGGTSADELAASGADVVLPDLTNTAAVVSAILARSYP
;
A
#
# COMPACT_ATOMS: atom_id res chain seq x y z
N MET A 1 8.30 19.27 -2.83
CA MET A 1 7.86 19.04 -2.25
C MET A 1 7.34 19.36 -1.47
N HIS A 2 6.98 19.52 -1.30
CA HIS A 2 6.68 19.77 -0.44
C HIS A 2 6.43 19.38 0.48
N GLY A 3 6.57 19.55 0.27
CA GLY A 3 6.46 19.34 1.22
C GLY A 3 5.67 19.08 2.21
N GLN A 4 4.87 18.91 2.38
CA GLN A 4 4.28 18.69 3.33
C GLN A 4 4.97 18.21 4.33
N GLU A 5 5.93 18.43 4.42
CA GLU A 5 6.71 18.26 5.40
C GLU A 5 6.39 17.28 6.35
N GLY A 6 6.36 16.07 6.09
CA GLY A 6 6.16 14.98 6.99
C GLY A 6 4.75 14.76 7.48
N GLY A 7 3.82 15.51 7.03
CA GLY A 7 2.43 15.29 7.42
C GLY A 7 1.86 14.04 6.79
N PRO A 8 0.96 13.31 7.47
CA PRO A 8 0.28 12.18 6.87
C PRO A 8 -0.66 12.64 5.76
N ALA A 9 -1.04 11.70 4.91
CA ALA A 9 -2.00 11.98 3.85
C ALA A 9 -3.33 12.43 4.46
N PRO A 10 -3.98 13.44 3.84
CA PRO A 10 -5.26 13.91 4.38
C PRO A 10 -6.32 12.85 4.38
N GLY A 11 -7.20 12.88 5.32
CA GLY A 11 -8.36 12.02 5.36
C GLY A 11 -8.14 10.67 5.97
N LEU A 12 -6.91 10.30 6.25
CA LEU A 12 -6.62 9.00 6.84
C LEU A 12 -5.95 9.11 8.19
N ASP A 13 -5.92 10.31 8.69
CA ASP A 13 -5.38 10.56 9.99
C ASP A 13 -6.40 10.12 11.03
N GLY A 14 -6.09 9.09 11.76
CA GLY A 14 -6.96 8.56 12.79
C GLY A 14 -6.95 9.35 14.08
N THR A 15 -6.31 10.49 14.08
CA THR A 15 -6.24 11.29 15.26
C THR A 15 -7.56 11.94 15.52
N GLY A 16 -7.97 12.05 16.54
CA GLY A 16 -9.16 12.73 16.89
C GLY A 16 -9.55 12.26 18.24
N ASP A 17 -10.32 12.92 18.88
CA ASP A 17 -11.11 12.57 20.01
C ASP A 17 -10.47 11.59 20.99
N GLY A 18 -9.20 11.58 21.14
CA GLY A 18 -8.52 10.79 22.15
C GLY A 18 -8.45 9.30 21.89
N ALA A 19 -8.87 8.84 20.72
CA ALA A 19 -8.69 7.46 20.33
C ALA A 19 -7.21 7.16 20.20
N PRO A 20 -6.78 5.90 20.40
CA PRO A 20 -5.40 5.54 20.12
C PRO A 20 -5.03 5.98 18.72
N ASP A 21 -3.84 6.48 18.55
CA ASP A 21 -3.38 6.95 17.24
C ASP A 21 -3.30 5.78 16.27
N VAL A 22 -4.32 5.67 15.43
CA VAL A 22 -4.37 4.66 14.36
C VAL A 22 -4.14 5.38 13.06
N ARG A 23 -2.91 5.81 12.85
CA ARG A 23 -2.58 6.52 11.62
C ARG A 23 -2.28 5.53 10.53
N VAL A 24 -3.01 5.66 9.42
CA VAL A 24 -2.78 4.87 8.22
C VAL A 24 -1.98 5.71 7.24
N VAL A 25 -0.85 5.17 6.82
CA VAL A 25 -0.02 5.80 5.80
C VAL A 25 -0.33 5.13 4.47
N GLN A 26 -0.73 5.90 3.49
CA GLN A 26 -0.94 5.40 2.14
C GLN A 26 0.18 5.86 1.24
N SER A 27 0.69 4.96 0.45
CA SER A 27 1.72 5.28 -0.52
C SER A 27 1.60 4.36 -1.74
N VAL A 28 2.62 4.37 -2.57
CA VAL A 28 2.62 3.62 -3.83
C VAL A 28 3.88 2.79 -3.92
N LEU A 29 3.73 1.61 -4.50
CA LEU A 29 4.83 0.72 -4.81
C LEU A 29 4.63 0.30 -6.26
N THR A 30 5.58 0.60 -7.13
CA THR A 30 5.41 0.39 -8.56
C THR A 30 6.74 0.13 -9.25
N GLY A 31 6.70 -0.70 -10.29
CA GLY A 31 7.84 -0.89 -11.17
C GLY A 31 8.14 0.31 -12.07
N ASN A 32 7.25 1.30 -12.14
CA ASN A 32 7.52 2.52 -12.90
C ASN A 32 8.57 3.35 -12.17
N VAL A 33 9.38 4.09 -12.93
CA VAL A 33 10.26 5.08 -12.31
C VAL A 33 9.41 6.16 -11.66
N ARG A 34 9.95 6.77 -10.61
CA ARG A 34 9.19 7.69 -9.76
C ARG A 34 8.54 8.82 -10.55
N ARG A 35 9.28 9.43 -11.48
CA ARG A 35 8.76 10.54 -12.25
C ARG A 35 7.52 10.16 -13.06
N MET A 36 7.55 8.98 -13.68
CA MET A 36 6.41 8.48 -14.45
C MET A 36 5.22 8.17 -13.55
N ALA A 37 5.47 7.56 -12.40
CA ALA A 37 4.43 7.24 -11.45
C ALA A 37 3.75 8.52 -10.95
N GLU A 38 4.52 9.53 -10.60
CA GLU A 38 3.97 10.80 -10.14
C GLU A 38 3.11 11.46 -11.21
N MET A 39 3.56 11.45 -12.46
CA MET A 39 2.78 12.01 -13.56
C MET A 39 1.44 11.30 -13.72
N LYS A 40 1.45 9.97 -13.70
CA LYS A 40 0.23 9.19 -13.86
C LYS A 40 -0.74 9.43 -12.72
N LEU A 41 -0.24 9.48 -11.49
CA LEU A 41 -1.09 9.69 -10.31
C LEU A 41 -1.68 11.09 -10.31
N ARG A 42 -0.92 12.09 -10.70
CA ARG A 42 -1.43 13.47 -10.81
C ARG A 42 -2.51 13.59 -11.87
N ALA A 43 -2.33 12.89 -13.00
CA ALA A 43 -3.29 12.93 -14.09
C ALA A 43 -4.68 12.45 -13.66
N VAL A 44 -4.76 11.52 -12.69
CA VAL A 44 -6.03 11.00 -12.18
C VAL A 44 -6.37 11.55 -10.79
N GLY A 45 -5.61 12.49 -10.26
CA GLY A 45 -5.91 13.16 -9.01
C GLY A 45 -5.63 12.36 -7.75
N LEU A 46 -4.87 11.28 -7.83
CA LEU A 46 -4.59 10.43 -6.67
C LEU A 46 -3.37 10.89 -5.86
N ASP A 47 -2.53 11.74 -6.40
CA ASP A 47 -1.33 12.19 -5.72
C ASP A 47 -1.64 12.93 -4.41
N ALA A 48 -2.79 13.58 -4.32
CA ALA A 48 -3.20 14.32 -3.13
C ALA A 48 -3.47 13.41 -1.93
N HIS A 49 -3.75 12.13 -2.18
CA HIS A 49 -4.13 11.18 -1.14
C HIS A 49 -3.01 10.20 -0.76
N LEU A 50 -1.87 10.29 -1.43
CA LEU A 50 -0.78 9.35 -1.26
C LEU A 50 0.47 10.08 -0.81
N ASP A 51 1.22 9.47 0.12
CA ASP A 51 2.53 9.99 0.48
C ASP A 51 3.57 9.39 -0.47
N LEU A 52 3.84 10.11 -1.54
CA LEU A 52 4.74 9.63 -2.58
C LEU A 52 6.18 9.51 -2.10
N ALA A 53 6.56 10.27 -1.08
CA ALA A 53 7.90 10.22 -0.52
C ALA A 53 8.15 8.93 0.26
N ALA A 54 7.10 8.29 0.78
CA ALA A 54 7.21 7.00 1.46
C ALA A 54 7.13 5.83 0.50
N GLY A 55 6.90 6.07 -0.78
CA GLY A 55 6.76 5.01 -1.78
C GLY A 55 8.08 4.43 -2.25
N ALA A 56 7.98 3.42 -3.10
CA ALA A 56 9.12 2.80 -3.75
C ALA A 56 8.85 2.62 -5.24
N TYR A 57 9.89 2.79 -6.04
CA TYR A 57 9.76 2.94 -7.48
C TYR A 57 10.80 2.09 -8.21
N GLY A 58 10.52 1.82 -9.48
CA GLY A 58 11.36 0.95 -10.31
C GLY A 58 12.75 1.51 -10.62
N ASP A 59 12.99 2.79 -10.42
CA ASP A 59 14.34 3.34 -10.59
C ASP A 59 15.28 2.97 -9.43
N SER A 60 14.75 2.39 -8.36
CA SER A 60 15.56 1.92 -7.23
C SER A 60 15.82 0.43 -7.29
N HIS A 61 14.82 -0.37 -7.59
CA HIS A 61 14.92 -1.84 -7.61
C HIS A 61 14.01 -2.43 -8.67
N GLU A 62 14.41 -3.57 -9.22
CA GLU A 62 13.61 -4.30 -10.19
C GLU A 62 12.72 -5.36 -9.52
N VAL A 63 13.18 -5.93 -8.42
CA VAL A 63 12.44 -6.97 -7.71
C VAL A 63 11.42 -6.33 -6.79
N ARG A 64 10.16 -6.74 -6.92
CA ARG A 64 9.05 -6.11 -6.20
C ARG A 64 9.17 -6.24 -4.68
N SER A 65 9.67 -7.37 -4.18
CA SER A 65 9.88 -7.52 -2.74
C SER A 65 10.93 -6.55 -2.20
N ASP A 66 11.94 -6.21 -2.98
CA ASP A 66 12.92 -5.19 -2.59
C ASP A 66 12.28 -3.82 -2.49
N LEU A 67 11.31 -3.54 -3.37
CA LEU A 67 10.54 -2.29 -3.30
C LEU A 67 9.71 -2.22 -2.03
N VAL A 68 9.18 -3.35 -1.55
CA VAL A 68 8.45 -3.37 -0.28
C VAL A 68 9.38 -2.99 0.87
N HIS A 69 10.57 -3.58 0.91
CA HIS A 69 11.54 -3.24 1.97
C HIS A 69 11.93 -1.77 1.91
N LEU A 70 12.13 -1.23 0.71
CA LEU A 70 12.47 0.17 0.54
C LEU A 70 11.34 1.08 1.01
N ALA A 71 10.11 0.77 0.63
CA ALA A 71 8.94 1.55 1.05
C ALA A 71 8.78 1.53 2.58
N ARG A 72 8.96 0.37 3.20
CA ARG A 72 8.92 0.27 4.66
C ARG A 72 9.96 1.14 5.32
N GLY A 73 11.18 1.13 4.79
CA GLY A 73 12.24 1.97 5.31
C GLY A 73 11.94 3.45 5.17
N ASN A 74 11.44 3.85 4.02
CA ASN A 74 11.04 5.24 3.78
C ASN A 74 9.94 5.68 4.74
N ALA A 75 8.93 4.85 4.92
CA ALA A 75 7.83 5.15 5.82
C ALA A 75 8.29 5.20 7.28
N ALA A 76 9.14 4.25 7.68
CA ALA A 76 9.65 4.22 9.05
C ALA A 76 10.41 5.48 9.40
N ARG A 77 11.27 5.94 8.48
CA ARG A 77 12.03 7.18 8.69
C ARG A 77 11.12 8.41 8.73
N ARG A 78 10.12 8.42 7.87
CA ARG A 78 9.24 9.59 7.72
C ARG A 78 8.27 9.72 8.88
N TYR A 79 7.77 8.61 9.41
CA TYR A 79 6.72 8.61 10.43
C TYR A 79 7.21 8.17 11.81
N GLY A 80 8.45 7.74 11.94
CA GLY A 80 8.97 7.30 13.23
C GLY A 80 8.30 6.05 13.76
N ARG A 81 7.87 5.14 12.90
CA ARG A 81 7.15 3.92 13.26
C ARG A 81 7.72 2.73 12.50
N ASP A 82 7.54 1.55 13.09
CA ASP A 82 7.86 0.29 12.43
C ASP A 82 6.66 -0.20 11.64
N PHE A 83 6.88 -0.48 10.35
CA PHE A 83 5.87 -1.02 9.46
C PHE A 83 6.18 -2.46 9.03
N SER A 84 6.96 -3.18 9.81
CA SER A 84 7.32 -4.55 9.46
C SER A 84 6.14 -5.51 9.56
N GLY A 85 6.27 -6.66 8.91
CA GLY A 85 5.28 -7.72 8.97
C GLY A 85 3.90 -7.26 8.52
N THR A 86 2.89 -7.62 9.28
CA THR A 86 1.50 -7.33 8.95
C THR A 86 1.09 -5.88 9.17
N ALA A 87 1.99 -5.03 9.66
CA ALA A 87 1.75 -3.59 9.69
C ALA A 87 1.78 -2.99 8.28
N THR A 88 2.25 -3.73 7.30
CA THR A 88 2.21 -3.34 5.89
C THR A 88 1.15 -4.17 5.17
N VAL A 89 0.33 -3.51 4.37
CA VAL A 89 -0.66 -4.17 3.51
C VAL A 89 -0.38 -3.75 2.08
N LEU A 90 -0.20 -4.74 1.20
CA LEU A 90 -0.09 -4.48 -0.24
C LEU A 90 -1.45 -4.71 -0.87
N VAL A 91 -1.90 -3.73 -1.63
CA VAL A 91 -3.13 -3.82 -2.41
C VAL A 91 -2.72 -3.88 -3.87
N GLY A 92 -3.08 -4.95 -4.56
CA GLY A 92 -2.67 -5.13 -5.95
C GLY A 92 -3.58 -6.08 -6.70
N ASP A 93 -3.37 -6.18 -8.00
CA ASP A 93 -4.24 -6.94 -8.90
C ASP A 93 -3.54 -8.09 -9.62
N THR A 94 -2.32 -8.43 -9.20
CA THR A 94 -1.56 -9.50 -9.85
C THR A 94 -0.98 -10.47 -8.83
N PRO A 95 -0.66 -11.71 -9.27
CA PRO A 95 0.06 -12.65 -8.41
C PRO A 95 1.44 -12.14 -7.96
N LEU A 96 2.06 -11.24 -8.71
CA LEU A 96 3.34 -10.66 -8.32
C LEU A 96 3.21 -9.81 -7.06
N ASP A 97 2.10 -9.09 -6.93
CA ASP A 97 1.83 -8.30 -5.72
C ASP A 97 1.65 -9.22 -4.52
N VAL A 98 0.91 -10.30 -4.71
CA VAL A 98 0.70 -11.30 -3.65
C VAL A 98 2.02 -11.95 -3.24
N ALA A 99 2.84 -12.32 -4.22
CA ALA A 99 4.14 -12.94 -3.95
C ALA A 99 5.06 -11.98 -3.18
N ALA A 100 5.07 -10.71 -3.54
CA ALA A 100 5.87 -9.71 -2.84
C ALA A 100 5.42 -9.53 -1.38
N ALA A 101 4.11 -9.54 -1.15
CA ALA A 101 3.58 -9.47 0.20
C ALA A 101 4.02 -10.68 1.02
N ARG A 102 3.84 -11.88 0.48
CA ARG A 102 4.22 -13.12 1.17
C ARG A 102 5.71 -13.17 1.47
N ALA A 103 6.52 -12.77 0.51
CA ALA A 103 7.98 -12.78 0.70
C ALA A 103 8.46 -11.83 1.79
N THR A 104 7.69 -10.81 2.08
CA THR A 104 8.06 -9.76 3.04
C THR A 104 7.24 -9.80 4.33
N GLY A 105 6.36 -10.79 4.48
CA GLY A 105 5.49 -10.90 5.65
C GLY A 105 4.36 -9.88 5.72
N ALA A 106 4.14 -9.12 4.65
CA ALA A 106 3.04 -8.18 4.56
C ALA A 106 1.73 -8.92 4.29
N ARG A 107 0.61 -8.28 4.59
CA ARG A 107 -0.69 -8.78 4.18
C ARG A 107 -0.93 -8.43 2.71
N ALA A 108 -1.63 -9.30 2.01
CA ALA A 108 -1.98 -9.09 0.62
C ALA A 108 -3.50 -8.96 0.47
N VAL A 109 -3.95 -7.81 0.01
CA VAL A 109 -5.33 -7.60 -0.41
C VAL A 109 -5.32 -7.53 -1.93
N ALA A 110 -5.84 -8.56 -2.58
CA ALA A 110 -5.85 -8.65 -4.03
C ALA A 110 -7.19 -8.17 -4.58
N VAL A 111 -7.15 -7.50 -5.71
CA VAL A 111 -8.34 -6.94 -6.35
C VAL A 111 -8.44 -7.49 -7.77
N ALA A 112 -9.55 -8.14 -8.09
CA ALA A 112 -9.72 -8.85 -9.35
C ALA A 112 -10.23 -7.91 -10.47
N THR A 113 -9.61 -6.74 -10.61
CA THR A 113 -9.96 -5.76 -11.64
C THR A 113 -9.02 -5.75 -12.82
N GLY A 114 -7.92 -6.47 -12.72
CA GLY A 114 -6.95 -6.59 -13.81
C GLY A 114 -7.17 -7.85 -14.64
N GLY A 115 -6.12 -8.33 -15.24
CA GLY A 115 -6.18 -9.54 -16.07
C GLY A 115 -6.19 -10.85 -15.29
N THR A 116 -6.08 -10.83 -13.98
CA THR A 116 -6.00 -12.03 -13.16
C THR A 116 -7.34 -12.25 -12.47
N SER A 117 -7.84 -13.48 -12.53
CA SER A 117 -9.13 -13.82 -11.90
C SER A 117 -9.03 -13.87 -10.39
N ALA A 118 -10.19 -13.77 -9.73
CA ALA A 118 -10.26 -13.90 -8.27
C ALA A 118 -9.74 -15.26 -7.80
N ASP A 119 -10.04 -16.32 -8.54
CA ASP A 119 -9.57 -17.66 -8.19
C ASP A 119 -8.04 -17.76 -8.28
N GLU A 120 -7.44 -17.18 -9.30
CA GLU A 120 -5.98 -17.16 -9.43
C GLU A 120 -5.33 -16.36 -8.30
N LEU A 121 -5.91 -15.24 -7.94
CA LEU A 121 -5.39 -14.41 -6.85
C LEU A 121 -5.50 -15.14 -5.51
N ALA A 122 -6.60 -15.83 -5.27
CA ALA A 122 -6.78 -16.63 -4.07
C ALA A 122 -5.76 -17.77 -4.03
N ALA A 123 -5.56 -18.45 -5.17
CA ALA A 123 -4.59 -19.53 -5.28
C ALA A 123 -3.16 -19.05 -5.06
N SER A 124 -2.87 -17.78 -5.36
CA SER A 124 -1.55 -17.19 -5.12
C SER A 124 -1.26 -16.99 -3.63
N GLY A 125 -2.28 -17.06 -2.77
CA GLY A 125 -2.12 -16.91 -1.34
C GLY A 125 -2.47 -15.53 -0.80
N ALA A 126 -3.31 -14.76 -1.50
CA ALA A 126 -3.79 -13.49 -1.00
C ALA A 126 -4.59 -13.70 0.29
N ASP A 127 -4.43 -12.79 1.24
CA ASP A 127 -5.17 -12.84 2.50
C ASP A 127 -6.65 -12.50 2.29
N VAL A 128 -6.92 -11.57 1.40
CA VAL A 128 -8.28 -11.18 1.01
C VAL A 128 -8.30 -10.96 -0.49
N VAL A 129 -9.35 -11.38 -1.15
CA VAL A 129 -9.59 -11.10 -2.57
C VAL A 129 -10.89 -10.33 -2.70
N LEU A 130 -10.83 -9.16 -3.31
CA LEU A 130 -11.99 -8.32 -3.56
C LEU A 130 -12.28 -8.31 -5.06
N PRO A 131 -13.57 -8.29 -5.45
CA PRO A 131 -13.90 -8.22 -6.88
C PRO A 131 -13.50 -6.87 -7.50
N ASP A 132 -13.61 -5.79 -6.73
CA ASP A 132 -13.23 -4.45 -7.15
C ASP A 132 -13.12 -3.56 -5.91
N LEU A 133 -12.93 -2.27 -6.11
CA LEU A 133 -12.78 -1.30 -5.03
C LEU A 133 -14.03 -0.43 -4.82
N THR A 134 -15.17 -0.82 -5.37
CA THR A 134 -16.38 0.01 -5.31
C THR A 134 -17.06 -0.04 -3.95
N ASN A 135 -16.91 -1.14 -3.21
CA ASN A 135 -17.46 -1.24 -1.85
C ASN A 135 -16.42 -0.72 -0.85
N THR A 136 -16.53 0.55 -0.52
CA THR A 136 -15.56 1.20 0.38
C THR A 136 -15.47 0.51 1.73
N ALA A 137 -16.58 0.08 2.30
CA ALA A 137 -16.59 -0.58 3.61
C ALA A 137 -15.80 -1.89 3.55
N ALA A 138 -15.97 -2.67 2.49
CA ALA A 138 -15.24 -3.92 2.32
C ALA A 138 -13.75 -3.68 2.14
N VAL A 139 -13.37 -2.64 1.39
CA VAL A 139 -11.98 -2.28 1.17
C VAL A 139 -11.32 -1.87 2.49
N VAL A 140 -11.95 -0.99 3.23
CA VAL A 140 -11.43 -0.51 4.52
C VAL A 140 -11.30 -1.67 5.50
N SER A 141 -12.31 -2.53 5.59
CA SER A 141 -12.26 -3.72 6.43
C SER A 141 -11.09 -4.62 6.08
N ALA A 142 -10.88 -4.86 4.78
CA ALA A 142 -9.82 -5.73 4.31
C ALA A 142 -8.44 -5.17 4.68
N ILE A 143 -8.26 -3.87 4.53
CA ILE A 143 -6.98 -3.21 4.80
C ILE A 143 -6.72 -3.12 6.30
N LEU A 144 -7.72 -2.78 7.09
CA LEU A 144 -7.56 -2.54 8.52
C LEU A 144 -7.73 -3.81 9.36
N ALA A 145 -8.10 -4.94 8.76
CA ALA A 145 -8.26 -6.17 9.50
C ALA A 145 -6.95 -6.55 10.18
N ARG A 146 -7.01 -6.85 11.46
CA ARG A 146 -5.84 -7.30 12.20
C ARG A 146 -5.80 -8.81 12.19
N SER A 147 -4.60 -9.34 11.97
CA SER A 147 -4.39 -10.77 12.20
C SER A 147 -4.31 -10.95 13.70
N TYR A 148 -5.26 -11.64 14.28
CA TYR A 148 -5.15 -12.07 15.66
C TYR A 148 -4.44 -13.40 15.66
N PRO A 149 -3.49 -13.59 16.53
CA PRO A 149 -2.81 -14.88 16.65
C PRO A 149 -3.79 -15.99 17.06
#